data_e8eb6c9079f462c954ce72abb6fc3ed0
#
_entry.id   e8eb6c9079f462c954ce72abb6fc3ed0
#
_cell.length_a   1.000
_cell.length_b   1.000
_cell.length_c   1.000
_cell.angle_alpha   90.00
_cell.angle_beta   90.00
_cell.angle_gamma   90.00
#
_symmetry.space_group_name_H-M   'P 1'
#
loop_
_entity.id
_entity.type
_entity.pdbx_description
1 polymer ?
#
loop_
_entity_poly.entity_id
_entity_poly.type
_entity_poly.pdbx_seq_one_letter_code
_entity_poly.pdbx_strand_id
1 'polypeptide(L)'
;FNVEYYFTDLSTFFLNNAQKNFGQYKWVKYGIFDINKDFTTQGFEAFSFDIILCANVLHNSKNVHEVIPNLRNMLRQQGTIIILEETRMSYMLLTSMEFKDGLTGFEDERANEEQTFFSRKQWENIIRKHGGEITYQFPGKESVLDLSGQTIYITRFAGEFESIEKADIKQHLSEVLAPYMVPNEILILPEIPLTETNKKVDIASIRKLLESSENINRSDTGTQEMPQNE
;
A
#
# COMPACT_ATOMS: atom_id res chain seq x y z
N PHE A 1 -10.86 -0.05 19.02
CA PHE A 1 -10.04 0.29 17.86
C PHE A 1 -10.06 1.78 17.64
N ASN A 2 -8.89 2.42 17.48
CA ASN A 2 -8.81 3.78 16.98
C ASN A 2 -8.79 3.68 15.45
N VAL A 3 -9.85 4.17 14.81
CA VAL A 3 -9.97 4.25 13.36
C VAL A 3 -9.73 5.69 12.94
N GLU A 4 -8.91 5.90 11.93
CA GLU A 4 -8.76 7.15 11.22
C GLU A 4 -9.08 6.88 9.75
N TYR A 5 -10.02 7.62 9.19
CA TYR A 5 -10.49 7.43 7.82
C TYR A 5 -10.26 8.70 7.00
N TYR A 6 -9.57 8.55 5.90
CA TYR A 6 -9.35 9.64 4.95
C TYR A 6 -10.34 9.48 3.78
N PHE A 7 -11.35 10.33 3.75
CA PHE A 7 -12.26 10.45 2.62
C PHE A 7 -11.63 11.41 1.61
N THR A 8 -11.29 10.89 0.44
CA THR A 8 -10.59 11.66 -0.59
C THR A 8 -11.33 11.63 -1.92
N ASP A 9 -11.27 12.74 -2.64
CA ASP A 9 -11.81 12.89 -3.99
C ASP A 9 -11.08 14.05 -4.69
N LEU A 10 -11.08 14.10 -6.03
CA LEU A 10 -10.61 15.25 -6.79
C LEU A 10 -11.61 16.41 -6.73
N SER A 11 -12.89 16.10 -6.60
CA SER A 11 -13.98 17.08 -6.62
C SER A 11 -14.26 17.63 -5.23
N THR A 12 -14.06 18.92 -5.07
CA THR A 12 -14.47 19.65 -3.85
C THR A 12 -15.99 19.58 -3.60
N PHE A 13 -16.79 19.38 -4.64
CA PHE A 13 -18.23 19.18 -4.51
C PHE A 13 -18.55 17.92 -3.72
N PHE A 14 -17.92 16.79 -4.05
CA PHE A 14 -18.12 15.53 -3.33
C PHE A 14 -17.54 15.59 -1.91
N LEU A 15 -16.38 16.22 -1.73
CA LEU A 15 -15.79 16.43 -0.40
C LEU A 15 -16.70 17.26 0.51
N ASN A 16 -17.23 18.39 0.01
CA ASN A 16 -18.14 19.24 0.79
C ASN A 16 -19.44 18.52 1.15
N ASN A 17 -19.98 17.72 0.23
CA ASN A 17 -21.20 16.94 0.47
C ASN A 17 -20.94 15.84 1.52
N ALA A 18 -19.81 15.12 1.41
CA ALA A 18 -19.41 14.13 2.40
C ALA A 18 -19.21 14.76 3.79
N GLN A 19 -18.52 15.90 3.85
CA GLN A 19 -18.32 16.62 5.12
C GLN A 19 -19.62 17.11 5.74
N LYS A 20 -20.58 17.57 4.92
CA LYS A 20 -21.91 17.95 5.38
C LYS A 20 -22.67 16.77 5.99
N ASN A 21 -22.58 15.60 5.37
CA ASN A 21 -23.34 14.42 5.78
C ASN A 21 -22.67 13.63 6.93
N PHE A 22 -21.34 13.65 7.01
CA PHE A 22 -20.56 12.81 7.91
C PHE A 22 -19.62 13.60 8.84
N GLY A 23 -19.67 14.94 8.85
CA GLY A 23 -18.78 15.79 9.67
C GLY A 23 -18.93 15.64 11.19
N GLN A 24 -19.99 14.94 11.66
CA GLN A 24 -20.13 14.55 13.05
C GLN A 24 -19.11 13.50 13.50
N TYR A 25 -18.56 12.72 12.57
CA TYR A 25 -17.56 11.69 12.85
C TYR A 25 -16.17 12.29 12.86
N LYS A 26 -15.60 12.55 14.06
CA LYS A 26 -14.31 13.23 14.24
C LYS A 26 -13.11 12.42 13.77
N TRP A 27 -13.28 11.13 13.56
CA TRP A 27 -12.28 10.20 13.02
C TRP A 27 -12.20 10.22 11.48
N VAL A 28 -13.10 10.96 10.80
CA VAL A 28 -13.06 11.14 9.35
C VAL A 28 -12.34 12.44 9.02
N LYS A 29 -11.30 12.33 8.19
CA LYS A 29 -10.57 13.45 7.57
C LYS A 29 -10.96 13.55 6.10
N TYR A 30 -10.96 14.76 5.57
CA TYR A 30 -11.36 15.03 4.18
C TYR A 30 -10.21 15.72 3.46
N GLY A 31 -9.91 15.28 2.23
CA GLY A 31 -8.82 15.87 1.45
C GLY A 31 -8.92 15.61 -0.04
N ILE A 32 -8.27 16.46 -0.82
CA ILE A 32 -8.11 16.23 -2.26
C ILE A 32 -7.01 15.18 -2.44
N PHE A 33 -7.27 14.21 -3.31
CA PHE A 33 -6.28 13.22 -3.72
C PHE A 33 -6.43 12.89 -5.21
N ASP A 34 -5.35 13.08 -5.96
CA ASP A 34 -5.26 12.75 -7.38
C ASP A 34 -4.47 11.45 -7.52
N ILE A 35 -5.14 10.37 -7.92
CA ILE A 35 -4.52 9.05 -8.10
C ILE A 35 -3.42 9.04 -9.16
N ASN A 36 -3.42 9.99 -10.09
CA ASN A 36 -2.44 10.11 -11.16
C ASN A 36 -1.18 10.90 -10.76
N LYS A 37 -1.08 11.32 -9.50
CA LYS A 37 0.09 12.03 -8.96
C LYS A 37 0.75 11.24 -7.84
N ASP A 38 2.01 11.50 -7.64
CA ASP A 38 2.75 10.96 -6.50
C ASP A 38 2.06 11.38 -5.19
N PHE A 39 1.76 10.39 -4.34
CA PHE A 39 1.06 10.60 -3.07
C PHE A 39 1.89 11.44 -2.08
N THR A 40 3.22 11.37 -2.14
CA THR A 40 4.10 12.14 -1.24
C THR A 40 3.98 13.64 -1.47
N THR A 41 3.75 14.05 -2.72
CA THR A 41 3.52 15.46 -3.07
C THR A 41 2.16 15.98 -2.62
N GLN A 42 1.27 15.09 -2.19
CA GLN A 42 -0.08 15.38 -1.72
C GLN A 42 -0.22 15.28 -0.20
N GLY A 43 0.90 15.13 0.52
CA GLY A 43 0.95 15.12 1.99
C GLY A 43 0.63 13.77 2.61
N PHE A 44 0.68 12.68 1.85
CA PHE A 44 0.57 11.33 2.37
C PHE A 44 1.94 10.70 2.54
N GLU A 45 2.06 9.85 3.57
CA GLU A 45 3.29 9.15 3.89
C GLU A 45 3.25 7.72 3.37
N ALA A 46 4.42 7.20 2.98
CA ALA A 46 4.57 5.80 2.64
C ALA A 46 4.28 4.91 3.85
N PHE A 47 3.75 3.72 3.61
CA PHE A 47 3.49 2.69 4.62
C PHE A 47 2.63 3.16 5.81
N SER A 48 1.67 4.06 5.55
CA SER A 48 0.84 4.69 6.59
C SER A 48 -0.58 4.12 6.70
N PHE A 49 -1.05 3.43 5.66
CA PHE A 49 -2.42 2.90 5.61
C PHE A 49 -2.48 1.38 5.79
N ASP A 50 -3.45 0.92 6.56
CA ASP A 50 -3.76 -0.51 6.70
C ASP A 50 -4.68 -1.00 5.56
N ILE A 51 -5.61 -0.13 5.13
CA ILE A 51 -6.60 -0.43 4.08
C ILE A 51 -6.75 0.79 3.17
N ILE A 52 -6.76 0.55 1.87
CA ILE A 52 -7.14 1.54 0.85
C ILE A 52 -8.38 1.03 0.13
N LEU A 53 -9.43 1.86 0.06
CA LEU A 53 -10.68 1.57 -0.65
C LEU A 53 -10.75 2.42 -1.93
N CYS A 54 -10.75 1.74 -3.07
CA CYS A 54 -10.94 2.33 -4.39
C CYS A 54 -12.33 1.94 -4.91
N ALA A 55 -13.29 2.85 -4.81
CA ALA A 55 -14.67 2.60 -5.22
C ALA A 55 -15.00 3.40 -6.48
N ASN A 56 -15.05 2.74 -7.63
CA ASN A 56 -15.31 3.34 -8.94
C ASN A 56 -14.43 4.57 -9.21
N VAL A 57 -13.12 4.42 -9.03
CA VAL A 57 -12.14 5.51 -9.18
C VAL A 57 -10.96 5.12 -10.07
N LEU A 58 -10.55 3.86 -10.08
CA LEU A 58 -9.34 3.43 -10.81
C LEU A 58 -9.52 3.45 -12.32
N HIS A 59 -10.76 3.41 -12.82
CA HIS A 59 -11.03 3.61 -14.24
C HIS A 59 -10.67 5.03 -14.72
N ASN A 60 -10.54 6.02 -13.82
CA ASN A 60 -10.07 7.37 -14.14
C ASN A 60 -8.54 7.49 -14.13
N SER A 61 -7.80 6.43 -13.83
CA SER A 61 -6.35 6.44 -13.93
C SER A 61 -5.91 6.62 -15.39
N LYS A 62 -4.88 7.41 -15.64
CA LYS A 62 -4.24 7.47 -16.96
C LYS A 62 -3.48 6.18 -17.25
N ASN A 63 -2.73 5.71 -16.26
CA ASN A 63 -1.96 4.49 -16.33
C ASN A 63 -2.15 3.71 -15.02
N VAL A 64 -2.92 2.63 -15.08
CA VAL A 64 -3.19 1.77 -13.91
C VAL A 64 -1.92 1.13 -13.36
N HIS A 65 -0.92 0.91 -14.23
CA HIS A 65 0.35 0.31 -13.85
C HIS A 65 1.27 1.25 -13.06
N GLU A 66 0.99 2.53 -13.03
CA GLU A 66 1.64 3.51 -12.15
C GLU A 66 0.83 3.71 -10.88
N VAL A 67 -0.51 3.71 -10.99
CA VAL A 67 -1.41 3.96 -9.85
C VAL A 67 -1.35 2.81 -8.84
N ILE A 68 -1.43 1.55 -9.27
CA ILE A 68 -1.42 0.40 -8.33
C ILE A 68 -0.12 0.34 -7.49
N PRO A 69 1.10 0.47 -8.05
CA PRO A 69 2.32 0.58 -7.25
C PRO A 69 2.32 1.78 -6.28
N ASN A 70 1.82 2.95 -6.70
CA ASN A 70 1.71 4.11 -5.83
C ASN A 70 0.81 3.84 -4.62
N LEU A 71 -0.36 3.25 -4.84
CA LEU A 71 -1.27 2.85 -3.76
C LEU A 71 -0.64 1.78 -2.85
N ARG A 72 0.07 0.79 -3.44
CA ARG A 72 0.81 -0.22 -2.68
C ARG A 72 1.85 0.41 -1.76
N ASN A 73 2.59 1.42 -2.23
CA ASN A 73 3.60 2.10 -1.43
C ASN A 73 3.02 2.91 -0.26
N MET A 74 1.75 3.26 -0.30
CA MET A 74 1.04 3.87 0.83
C MET A 74 0.64 2.84 1.89
N LEU A 75 0.51 1.54 1.53
CA LEU A 75 0.09 0.50 2.46
C LEU A 75 1.22 0.06 3.38
N ARG A 76 0.86 -0.25 4.62
CA ARG A 76 1.71 -1.00 5.55
C ARG A 76 1.93 -2.42 5.04
N GLN A 77 2.88 -3.10 5.65
CA GLN A 77 3.12 -4.51 5.37
C GLN A 77 1.83 -5.33 5.55
N GLN A 78 1.52 -6.19 4.59
CA GLN A 78 0.26 -6.95 4.52
C GLN A 78 -1.03 -6.09 4.45
N GLY A 79 -0.91 -4.83 4.07
CA GLY A 79 -2.05 -3.96 3.85
C GLY A 79 -2.95 -4.45 2.71
N THR A 80 -4.17 -3.97 2.71
CA THR A 80 -5.23 -4.45 1.81
C THR A 80 -5.71 -3.32 0.91
N ILE A 81 -5.80 -3.56 -0.40
CA ILE A 81 -6.56 -2.70 -1.30
C ILE A 81 -7.89 -3.38 -1.61
N ILE A 82 -8.99 -2.67 -1.38
CA ILE A 82 -10.33 -3.07 -1.77
C ILE A 82 -10.67 -2.30 -3.04
N ILE A 83 -10.88 -3.01 -4.15
CA ILE A 83 -11.18 -2.43 -5.44
C ILE A 83 -12.63 -2.77 -5.78
N LEU A 84 -13.47 -1.77 -6.01
CA LEU A 84 -14.80 -1.89 -6.58
C LEU A 84 -14.80 -1.17 -7.91
N GLU A 85 -14.98 -1.92 -9.00
CA GLU A 85 -14.93 -1.37 -10.35
C GLU A 85 -15.95 -2.00 -11.30
N GLU A 86 -16.33 -1.24 -12.32
CA GLU A 86 -17.03 -1.76 -13.48
C GLU A 86 -16.10 -2.68 -14.28
N THR A 87 -16.56 -3.87 -14.59
CA THR A 87 -15.77 -4.91 -15.28
C THR A 87 -16.45 -5.44 -16.53
N ARG A 88 -17.57 -4.83 -16.92
CA ARG A 88 -18.29 -5.13 -18.16
C ARG A 88 -18.62 -3.83 -18.87
N MET A 89 -18.47 -3.85 -20.17
CA MET A 89 -18.91 -2.73 -20.99
C MET A 89 -20.44 -2.67 -20.99
N SER A 90 -20.96 -1.54 -20.55
CA SER A 90 -22.40 -1.23 -20.58
C SER A 90 -22.63 -0.04 -21.48
N TYR A 91 -23.41 -0.20 -22.54
CA TYR A 91 -23.75 0.93 -23.43
C TYR A 91 -24.46 2.06 -22.69
N MET A 92 -25.27 1.73 -21.68
CA MET A 92 -25.94 2.72 -20.85
C MET A 92 -24.93 3.52 -20.03
N LEU A 93 -23.88 2.89 -19.53
CA LEU A 93 -22.83 3.57 -18.79
C LEU A 93 -21.99 4.45 -19.71
N LEU A 94 -21.62 3.94 -20.89
CA LEU A 94 -20.87 4.71 -21.89
C LEU A 94 -21.63 5.96 -22.30
N THR A 95 -22.93 5.88 -22.61
CA THR A 95 -23.72 7.06 -23.00
C THR A 95 -23.86 8.11 -21.92
N SER A 96 -23.68 7.75 -20.65
CA SER A 96 -23.74 8.68 -19.51
C SER A 96 -22.37 9.20 -19.06
N MET A 97 -21.31 8.42 -19.28
CA MET A 97 -19.97 8.71 -18.77
C MET A 97 -18.95 9.15 -19.83
N GLU A 98 -19.20 8.82 -21.11
CA GLU A 98 -18.27 9.11 -22.20
C GLU A 98 -18.02 10.61 -22.42
N PHE A 99 -18.90 11.46 -21.90
CA PHE A 99 -18.77 12.92 -21.91
C PHE A 99 -18.12 13.50 -20.65
N LYS A 100 -17.68 12.65 -19.70
CA LYS A 100 -16.98 13.11 -18.51
C LYS A 100 -15.47 13.19 -18.78
N ASP A 101 -14.87 14.29 -18.37
CA ASP A 101 -13.43 14.42 -18.32
C ASP A 101 -12.83 13.28 -17.46
N GLY A 102 -11.72 12.68 -17.92
CA GLY A 102 -11.00 11.64 -17.19
C GLY A 102 -11.17 10.22 -17.72
N LEU A 103 -12.05 10.00 -18.73
CA LEU A 103 -12.20 8.71 -19.42
C LEU A 103 -11.53 8.70 -20.81
N THR A 104 -10.56 9.57 -21.02
CA THR A 104 -9.78 9.68 -22.25
C THR A 104 -8.31 9.92 -21.92
N GLY A 105 -7.45 9.71 -22.92
CA GLY A 105 -6.01 9.94 -22.73
C GLY A 105 -5.34 8.87 -21.85
N PHE A 106 -5.81 7.63 -21.97
CA PHE A 106 -5.17 6.48 -21.33
C PHE A 106 -3.78 6.24 -21.89
N GLU A 107 -2.88 5.83 -21.01
CA GLU A 107 -1.47 5.51 -21.30
C GLU A 107 -1.15 4.03 -21.00
N ASP A 108 -2.19 3.22 -20.73
CA ASP A 108 -2.13 1.77 -20.54
C ASP A 108 -2.82 1.00 -21.69
N GLU A 109 -3.12 -0.27 -21.50
CA GLU A 109 -3.69 -1.15 -22.53
C GLU A 109 -4.99 -0.57 -23.14
N ARG A 110 -5.74 0.23 -22.40
CA ARG A 110 -6.99 0.85 -22.85
C ARG A 110 -6.80 1.81 -24.01
N ALA A 111 -5.61 2.40 -24.16
CA ALA A 111 -5.27 3.30 -25.26
C ALA A 111 -5.37 2.60 -26.64
N ASN A 112 -5.15 1.27 -26.68
CA ASN A 112 -5.11 0.50 -27.91
C ASN A 112 -6.37 -0.38 -28.14
N GLU A 113 -7.19 -0.57 -27.10
CA GLU A 113 -8.28 -1.55 -27.10
C GLU A 113 -9.67 -0.91 -27.23
N GLU A 114 -9.76 0.40 -27.43
CA GLU A 114 -11.03 1.16 -27.47
C GLU A 114 -11.98 0.82 -26.29
N GLN A 115 -11.41 0.52 -25.12
CA GLN A 115 -12.18 0.20 -23.91
C GLN A 115 -11.90 1.25 -22.82
N THR A 116 -12.96 1.62 -22.12
CA THR A 116 -12.87 2.53 -20.95
C THR A 116 -12.63 1.74 -19.67
N PHE A 117 -13.20 0.54 -19.56
CA PHE A 117 -13.17 -0.27 -18.37
C PHE A 117 -12.42 -1.59 -18.62
N PHE A 118 -11.59 -1.95 -17.66
CA PHE A 118 -10.93 -3.26 -17.68
C PHE A 118 -11.93 -4.38 -17.40
N SER A 119 -11.87 -5.45 -18.17
CA SER A 119 -12.60 -6.67 -17.88
C SER A 119 -12.10 -7.31 -16.58
N ARG A 120 -12.89 -8.21 -16.02
CA ARG A 120 -12.55 -8.99 -14.84
C ARG A 120 -11.18 -9.69 -14.95
N LYS A 121 -10.93 -10.30 -16.11
CA LYS A 121 -9.65 -10.98 -16.39
C LYS A 121 -8.47 -10.01 -16.45
N GLN A 122 -8.66 -8.83 -17.02
CA GLN A 122 -7.61 -7.80 -17.04
C GLN A 122 -7.31 -7.30 -15.63
N TRP A 123 -8.32 -7.02 -14.79
CA TRP A 123 -8.12 -6.67 -13.39
C TRP A 123 -7.37 -7.76 -12.61
N GLU A 124 -7.75 -9.03 -12.76
CA GLU A 124 -7.06 -10.16 -12.14
C GLU A 124 -5.57 -10.18 -12.55
N ASN A 125 -5.26 -9.92 -13.83
CA ASN A 125 -3.89 -9.87 -14.33
C ASN A 125 -3.11 -8.65 -13.81
N ILE A 126 -3.74 -7.46 -13.79
CA ILE A 126 -3.13 -6.22 -13.29
C ILE A 126 -2.77 -6.38 -11.82
N ILE A 127 -3.69 -6.85 -10.99
CA ILE A 127 -3.46 -7.07 -9.56
C ILE A 127 -2.28 -8.02 -9.35
N ARG A 128 -2.25 -9.17 -10.02
CA ARG A 128 -1.16 -10.15 -9.89
C ARG A 128 0.17 -9.63 -10.41
N LYS A 129 0.16 -8.93 -11.54
CA LYS A 129 1.36 -8.32 -12.13
C LYS A 129 2.08 -7.38 -11.15
N HIS A 130 1.32 -6.69 -10.30
CA HIS A 130 1.84 -5.77 -9.28
C HIS A 130 2.01 -6.41 -7.90
N GLY A 131 2.04 -7.75 -7.81
CA GLY A 131 2.31 -8.48 -6.58
C GLY A 131 1.11 -8.57 -5.63
N GLY A 132 -0.12 -8.30 -6.13
CA GLY A 132 -1.34 -8.46 -5.36
C GLY A 132 -1.87 -9.89 -5.40
N GLU A 133 -2.25 -10.42 -4.24
CA GLU A 133 -3.03 -11.64 -4.10
C GLU A 133 -4.50 -11.28 -3.93
N ILE A 134 -5.37 -11.84 -4.77
CA ILE A 134 -6.83 -11.67 -4.64
C ILE A 134 -7.31 -12.66 -3.59
N THR A 135 -7.62 -12.17 -2.39
CA THR A 135 -8.09 -13.00 -1.28
C THR A 135 -9.60 -13.21 -1.32
N TYR A 136 -10.33 -12.30 -1.95
CA TYR A 136 -11.77 -12.40 -2.14
C TYR A 136 -12.21 -11.66 -3.39
N GLN A 137 -13.21 -12.21 -4.09
CA GLN A 137 -13.83 -11.62 -5.29
C GLN A 137 -15.34 -11.82 -5.26
N PHE A 138 -16.08 -10.74 -5.48
CA PHE A 138 -17.54 -10.76 -5.53
C PHE A 138 -18.05 -9.86 -6.66
N PRO A 139 -19.11 -10.27 -7.38
CA PRO A 139 -19.76 -11.58 -7.35
C PRO A 139 -18.89 -12.69 -7.93
N GLY A 140 -19.18 -13.96 -7.59
CA GLY A 140 -18.55 -15.11 -8.23
C GLY A 140 -18.93 -15.19 -9.73
N LYS A 141 -18.12 -15.87 -10.54
CA LYS A 141 -18.28 -15.93 -12.02
C LYS A 141 -19.62 -16.52 -12.49
N GLU A 142 -20.26 -17.36 -11.67
CA GLU A 142 -21.55 -17.99 -11.98
C GLU A 142 -22.76 -17.32 -11.31
N SER A 143 -22.52 -16.20 -10.63
CA SER A 143 -23.57 -15.46 -9.94
C SER A 143 -24.42 -14.66 -10.92
N VAL A 144 -25.73 -14.65 -10.71
CA VAL A 144 -26.64 -13.73 -11.41
C VAL A 144 -26.24 -12.26 -11.20
N LEU A 145 -25.62 -11.94 -10.07
CA LEU A 145 -25.13 -10.61 -9.78
C LEU A 145 -23.94 -10.19 -10.65
N ASP A 146 -23.28 -11.12 -11.34
CA ASP A 146 -22.24 -10.80 -12.33
C ASP A 146 -22.80 -9.98 -13.49
N LEU A 147 -24.10 -10.06 -13.74
CA LEU A 147 -24.78 -9.24 -14.75
C LEU A 147 -24.81 -7.74 -14.41
N SER A 148 -24.60 -7.38 -13.13
CA SER A 148 -24.52 -5.97 -12.72
C SER A 148 -23.31 -5.23 -13.32
N GLY A 149 -22.29 -5.97 -13.75
CA GLY A 149 -21.05 -5.40 -14.27
C GLY A 149 -20.05 -4.98 -13.19
N GLN A 150 -20.49 -4.80 -11.95
CA GLN A 150 -19.63 -4.40 -10.84
C GLN A 150 -18.91 -5.60 -10.23
N THR A 151 -17.61 -5.44 -9.93
CA THR A 151 -16.81 -6.46 -9.24
C THR A 151 -16.03 -5.84 -8.09
N ILE A 152 -16.07 -6.52 -6.95
CA ILE A 152 -15.25 -6.20 -5.78
C ILE A 152 -14.09 -7.19 -5.73
N TYR A 153 -12.89 -6.67 -5.55
CA TYR A 153 -11.69 -7.43 -5.24
C TYR A 153 -11.16 -6.98 -3.88
N ILE A 154 -10.94 -7.93 -2.98
CA ILE A 154 -10.15 -7.70 -1.77
C ILE A 154 -8.78 -8.28 -2.06
N THR A 155 -7.78 -7.41 -2.08
CA THR A 155 -6.43 -7.77 -2.50
C THR A 155 -5.45 -7.50 -1.37
N ARG A 156 -4.57 -8.45 -1.11
CA ARG A 156 -3.45 -8.27 -0.21
C ARG A 156 -2.19 -8.10 -1.03
N PHE A 157 -1.43 -7.06 -0.74
CA PHE A 157 -0.12 -6.88 -1.34
C PHE A 157 0.93 -7.32 -0.32
N ALA A 158 1.60 -8.43 -0.61
CA ALA A 158 2.82 -8.76 0.08
C ALA A 158 3.82 -7.65 -0.24
N GLY A 159 4.24 -6.90 0.76
CA GLY A 159 5.35 -5.99 0.60
C GLY A 159 6.59 -6.83 0.34
N GLU A 160 7.07 -6.88 -0.89
CA GLU A 160 8.48 -7.01 -1.10
C GLU A 160 9.09 -5.68 -0.65
N PHE A 161 9.27 -5.55 0.65
CA PHE A 161 10.32 -4.67 1.11
C PHE A 161 11.60 -5.37 0.64
N GLU A 162 12.34 -4.76 -0.28
CA GLU A 162 13.74 -5.11 -0.45
C GLU A 162 14.29 -5.25 0.96
N SER A 163 14.82 -6.42 1.28
CA SER A 163 15.43 -6.63 2.57
C SER A 163 16.57 -5.60 2.66
N ILE A 164 16.31 -4.51 3.38
CA ILE A 164 17.33 -3.48 3.56
C ILE A 164 18.41 -4.15 4.37
N GLU A 165 19.53 -4.45 3.72
CA GLU A 165 20.68 -5.02 4.39
C GLU A 165 21.25 -3.97 5.36
N LYS A 166 21.64 -4.43 6.55
CA LYS A 166 22.27 -3.53 7.57
C LYS A 166 23.47 -2.77 7.01
N ALA A 167 24.17 -3.40 6.05
CA ALA A 167 25.30 -2.81 5.35
C ALA A 167 24.91 -1.56 4.55
N ASP A 168 23.78 -1.63 3.83
CA ASP A 168 23.30 -0.52 3.00
C ASP A 168 22.88 0.67 3.84
N ILE A 169 22.19 0.41 4.97
CA ILE A 169 21.83 1.46 5.95
C ILE A 169 23.11 2.13 6.48
N LYS A 170 24.10 1.32 6.86
CA LYS A 170 25.35 1.82 7.45
C LYS A 170 26.16 2.62 6.44
N GLN A 171 26.20 2.17 5.18
CA GLN A 171 26.83 2.89 4.09
C GLN A 171 26.14 4.26 3.89
N HIS A 172 24.83 4.28 3.74
CA HIS A 172 24.07 5.51 3.57
C HIS A 172 24.28 6.49 4.72
N LEU A 173 24.26 6.00 5.97
CA LEU A 173 24.52 6.83 7.15
C LEU A 173 25.94 7.39 7.15
N SER A 174 26.93 6.64 6.67
CA SER A 174 28.33 7.09 6.59
C SER A 174 28.57 8.19 5.55
N GLU A 175 27.66 8.31 4.56
CA GLU A 175 27.72 9.36 3.53
C GLU A 175 27.11 10.70 4.01
N VAL A 176 26.18 10.65 4.99
CA VAL A 176 25.42 11.83 5.45
C VAL A 176 25.81 12.28 6.85
N LEU A 177 26.41 11.40 7.69
CA LEU A 177 26.75 11.68 9.08
C LEU A 177 28.27 11.70 9.30
N ALA A 178 28.70 12.46 10.31
CA ALA A 178 30.09 12.40 10.76
C ALA A 178 30.40 10.98 11.31
N PRO A 179 31.66 10.49 11.19
CA PRO A 179 32.00 9.10 11.55
C PRO A 179 31.60 8.68 12.98
N TYR A 180 31.65 9.62 13.93
CA TYR A 180 31.28 9.36 15.34
C TYR A 180 29.74 9.29 15.56
N MET A 181 28.94 9.68 14.56
CA MET A 181 27.47 9.64 14.61
C MET A 181 26.91 8.39 13.94
N VAL A 182 27.73 7.65 13.19
CA VAL A 182 27.29 6.41 12.55
C VAL A 182 27.14 5.32 13.61
N PRO A 183 25.96 4.66 13.73
CA PRO A 183 25.75 3.63 14.74
C PRO A 183 26.65 2.41 14.50
N ASN A 184 27.25 1.88 15.56
CA ASN A 184 28.05 0.66 15.50
C ASN A 184 27.20 -0.56 15.13
N GLU A 185 25.97 -0.62 15.66
CA GLU A 185 25.02 -1.69 15.45
C GLU A 185 23.67 -1.17 14.97
N ILE A 186 23.04 -1.92 14.09
CA ILE A 186 21.69 -1.66 13.57
C ILE A 186 20.88 -2.93 13.79
N LEU A 187 19.76 -2.79 14.49
CA LEU A 187 18.79 -3.88 14.69
C LEU A 187 17.56 -3.61 13.83
N ILE A 188 17.26 -4.53 12.91
CA ILE A 188 16.05 -4.50 12.11
C ILE A 188 15.01 -5.33 12.86
N LEU A 189 13.90 -4.70 13.24
CA LEU A 189 12.78 -5.35 13.92
C LEU A 189 11.57 -5.40 12.99
N PRO A 190 10.80 -6.50 13.00
CA PRO A 190 9.56 -6.58 12.24
C PRO A 190 8.51 -5.55 12.73
N GLU A 191 8.57 -5.19 14.01
CA GLU A 191 7.72 -4.18 14.63
C GLU A 191 8.46 -3.53 15.80
N ILE A 192 8.30 -2.20 15.97
CA ILE A 192 8.87 -1.49 17.11
C ILE A 192 7.97 -1.71 18.33
N PRO A 193 8.49 -2.30 19.44
CA PRO A 193 7.72 -2.47 20.66
C PRO A 193 7.23 -1.14 21.23
N LEU A 194 5.94 -1.04 21.52
CA LEU A 194 5.32 0.14 22.13
C LEU A 194 4.81 -0.19 23.53
N THR A 195 4.89 0.78 24.42
CA THR A 195 4.33 0.67 25.79
C THR A 195 2.80 0.60 25.73
N GLU A 196 2.17 -0.22 26.58
CA GLU A 196 0.71 -0.41 26.58
C GLU A 196 -0.06 0.87 26.90
N THR A 197 0.48 1.69 27.81
CA THR A 197 -0.23 2.83 28.41
C THR A 197 -0.27 4.06 27.53
N ASN A 198 0.81 4.39 26.81
CA ASN A 198 0.93 5.65 26.08
C ASN A 198 1.43 5.52 24.66
N LYS A 199 1.56 4.29 24.15
CA LYS A 199 2.04 4.00 22.79
C LYS A 199 3.39 4.63 22.42
N LYS A 200 4.24 4.87 23.44
CA LYS A 200 5.63 5.29 23.22
C LYS A 200 6.52 4.08 22.99
N VAL A 201 7.65 4.31 22.32
CA VAL A 201 8.65 3.25 22.11
C VAL A 201 9.08 2.62 23.44
N ASP A 202 8.95 1.30 23.55
CA ASP A 202 9.39 0.54 24.72
C ASP A 202 10.89 0.23 24.62
N ILE A 203 11.70 1.15 25.11
CA ILE A 203 13.17 1.02 25.12
C ILE A 203 13.62 -0.19 25.94
N ALA A 204 12.90 -0.59 26.99
CA ALA A 204 13.26 -1.74 27.81
C ALA A 204 13.12 -3.06 27.04
N SER A 205 12.04 -3.21 26.27
CA SER A 205 11.84 -4.37 25.39
C SER A 205 12.87 -4.41 24.27
N ILE A 206 13.19 -3.27 23.64
CA ILE A 206 14.25 -3.19 22.60
C ILE A 206 15.61 -3.61 23.17
N ARG A 207 15.96 -3.15 24.37
CA ARG A 207 17.22 -3.50 25.01
C ARG A 207 17.34 -5.00 25.26
N LYS A 208 16.29 -5.67 25.73
CA LYS A 208 16.25 -7.13 25.87
C LYS A 208 16.45 -7.87 24.56
N LEU A 209 15.87 -7.36 23.47
CA LEU A 209 16.05 -7.95 22.15
C LEU A 209 17.50 -7.80 21.65
N LEU A 210 18.15 -6.69 21.91
CA LEU A 210 19.59 -6.48 21.61
C LEU A 210 20.47 -7.47 22.39
N GLU A 211 20.26 -7.59 23.70
CA GLU A 211 21.02 -8.52 24.56
C GLU A 211 20.84 -9.98 24.11
N SER A 212 19.65 -10.37 23.68
CA SER A 212 19.40 -11.70 23.15
C SER A 212 20.07 -11.96 21.80
N SER A 213 20.15 -10.96 20.92
CA SER A 213 20.82 -11.06 19.62
C SER A 213 22.35 -11.14 19.74
N GLU A 214 22.95 -10.45 20.72
CA GLU A 214 24.39 -10.54 21.01
C GLU A 214 24.79 -11.94 21.54
N ASN A 215 23.94 -12.57 22.34
CA ASN A 215 24.20 -13.90 22.87
C ASN A 215 24.16 -14.99 21.78
N ILE A 216 23.34 -14.82 20.74
CA ILE A 216 23.30 -15.75 19.60
C ILE A 216 24.56 -15.64 18.75
N ASN A 217 25.07 -14.43 18.53
CA ASN A 217 26.29 -14.20 17.75
C ASN A 217 27.57 -14.65 18.49
N ARG A 218 27.56 -14.72 19.83
CA ARG A 218 28.70 -15.24 20.64
C ARG A 218 28.74 -16.75 20.69
N SER A 219 27.64 -17.46 20.48
CA SER A 219 27.59 -18.93 20.48
C SER A 219 28.11 -19.55 19.17
N ASP A 220 28.09 -18.81 18.06
CA ASP A 220 28.57 -19.30 16.76
C ASP A 220 30.08 -19.10 16.50
N THR A 221 30.80 -18.36 17.38
CA THR A 221 32.24 -18.11 17.24
C THR A 221 33.12 -19.03 18.11
N GLY A 222 32.55 -20.04 18.75
CA GLY A 222 33.20 -20.88 19.74
C GLY A 222 33.52 -22.32 19.33
N THR A 223 34.10 -22.55 18.13
CA THR A 223 34.76 -23.84 17.86
C THR A 223 35.82 -23.66 16.76
N GLN A 224 36.94 -23.04 17.13
CA GLN A 224 38.19 -23.26 16.39
C GLN A 224 39.05 -24.17 17.28
N GLU A 225 39.11 -25.46 16.93
CA GLU A 225 40.07 -26.41 17.44
C GLU A 225 41.48 -25.95 17.05
N MET A 226 42.35 -25.87 18.05
CA MET A 226 43.79 -25.69 17.83
C MET A 226 44.39 -26.93 17.15
N PRO A 227 45.29 -26.81 16.18
CA PRO A 227 46.05 -27.91 15.66
C PRO A 227 47.07 -28.36 16.71
N GLN A 228 47.04 -29.65 17.06
CA GLN A 228 48.08 -30.30 17.84
C GLN A 228 49.32 -30.45 16.95
N ASN A 229 50.45 -29.95 17.45
CA ASN A 229 51.77 -30.22 16.90
C ASN A 229 52.20 -31.62 17.29
N GLU A 230 52.57 -32.41 16.31
CA GLU A 230 53.71 -33.35 16.35
C GLU A 230 54.62 -33.08 15.17
#